data_1ce1d67affc18cdc1823eefe2d2baa5a
#
_entry.id   1ce1d67affc18cdc1823eefe2d2baa5a
#
_cell.length_a   1.000
_cell.length_b   1.000
_cell.length_c   1.000
_cell.angle_alpha   90.00
_cell.angle_beta   90.00
_cell.angle_gamma   90.00
#
_symmetry.space_group_name_H-M   'P 1'
#
loop_
_entity.id
_entity.type
_entity.pdbx_description
1 polymer ?
#
loop_
_entity_poly.entity_id
_entity_poly.type
_entity_poly.pdbx_seq_one_letter_code
_entity_poly.pdbx_strand_id
1 'polypeptide(L)'
;MMEAYVHAMKNERIYREVFIHNTISLVAEGGFEKATTRAIAGERREINNIKLNEAHIYRVFGTKENLFADTFAVLDNELISNIKDSLAVFDMRGDFRSQCERIFMRLWRFLLQNEDKCRYYTRYYYSIYFKEDIYKTHIKKYEILIERIESAFVDGADVWSLLHHIITVMLDFAIRVYNGAIEDTEENAAHIFNVAFSSIAPYLK
;
A
#
# COMPACT_ATOMS: atom_id res chain seq x y z
N MET A 1 14.57 9.43 35.48
CA MET A 1 13.35 9.86 34.74
C MET A 1 13.52 9.78 33.23
N MET A 2 14.59 10.35 32.65
CA MET A 2 14.82 10.38 31.19
C MET A 2 15.01 8.97 30.57
N GLU A 3 15.76 8.06 31.21
CA GLU A 3 15.97 6.69 30.73
C GLU A 3 14.68 5.84 30.74
N ALA A 4 13.84 5.98 31.76
CA ALA A 4 12.54 5.30 31.79
C ALA A 4 11.59 5.81 30.70
N TYR A 5 11.61 7.09 30.39
CA TYR A 5 10.83 7.67 29.30
C TYR A 5 11.30 7.18 27.92
N VAL A 6 12.61 7.16 27.67
CA VAL A 6 13.20 6.63 26.44
C VAL A 6 12.88 5.15 26.25
N HIS A 7 12.93 4.37 27.35
CA HIS A 7 12.58 2.95 27.31
C HIS A 7 11.08 2.74 27.00
N ALA A 8 10.20 3.53 27.58
CA ALA A 8 8.76 3.48 27.30
C ALA A 8 8.45 3.81 25.83
N MET A 9 9.04 4.86 25.28
CA MET A 9 8.89 5.22 23.86
C MET A 9 9.41 4.13 22.91
N LYS A 10 10.56 3.51 23.23
CA LYS A 10 11.11 2.40 22.45
C LYS A 10 10.16 1.19 22.44
N ASN A 11 9.58 0.86 23.58
CA ASN A 11 8.61 -0.23 23.68
C ASN A 11 7.32 0.07 22.90
N GLU A 12 6.81 1.30 22.95
CA GLU A 12 5.61 1.70 22.21
C GLU A 12 5.80 1.59 20.70
N ARG A 13 6.96 2.01 20.18
CA ARG A 13 7.30 1.84 18.77
C ARG A 13 7.33 0.36 18.36
N ILE A 14 7.95 -0.49 19.17
CA ILE A 14 8.00 -1.93 18.93
C ILE A 14 6.58 -2.51 18.91
N TYR A 15 5.74 -2.14 19.87
CA TYR A 15 4.35 -2.60 19.91
C TYR A 15 3.59 -2.19 18.66
N ARG A 16 3.75 -0.92 18.22
CA ARG A 16 3.12 -0.42 17.02
C ARG A 16 3.50 -1.25 15.79
N GLU A 17 4.79 -1.49 15.58
CA GLU A 17 5.30 -2.27 14.45
C GLU A 17 4.75 -3.70 14.46
N VAL A 18 4.69 -4.34 15.61
CA VAL A 18 4.19 -5.73 15.74
C VAL A 18 2.69 -5.82 15.52
N PHE A 19 1.90 -4.92 16.12
CA PHE A 19 0.46 -4.94 15.92
C PHE A 19 0.08 -4.64 14.47
N ILE A 20 0.79 -3.75 13.80
CA ILE A 20 0.63 -3.50 12.36
C ILE A 20 0.93 -4.78 11.56
N HIS A 21 2.06 -5.44 11.83
CA HIS A 21 2.43 -6.69 11.15
C HIS A 21 1.38 -7.78 11.36
N ASN A 22 0.97 -8.04 12.60
CA ASN A 22 -0.05 -9.05 12.91
C ASN A 22 -1.40 -8.73 12.25
N THR A 23 -1.76 -7.44 12.20
CA THR A 23 -2.99 -6.99 11.54
C THR A 23 -2.95 -7.25 10.04
N ILE A 24 -1.81 -6.97 9.39
CA ILE A 24 -1.62 -7.27 7.96
C ILE A 24 -1.84 -8.76 7.70
N SER A 25 -1.14 -9.62 8.45
CA SER A 25 -1.21 -11.08 8.28
C SER A 25 -2.64 -11.61 8.46
N LEU A 26 -3.31 -11.26 9.56
CA LEU A 26 -4.66 -11.73 9.85
C LEU A 26 -5.70 -11.25 8.84
N VAL A 27 -5.63 -9.97 8.45
CA VAL A 27 -6.55 -9.43 7.45
C VAL A 27 -6.26 -10.02 6.08
N ALA A 28 -4.99 -10.19 5.69
CA ALA A 28 -4.62 -10.81 4.43
C ALA A 28 -5.12 -12.25 4.33
N GLU A 29 -5.07 -13.01 5.40
CA GLU A 29 -5.55 -14.40 5.46
C GLU A 29 -7.08 -14.50 5.43
N GLY A 30 -7.77 -13.79 6.31
CA GLY A 30 -9.18 -14.05 6.57
C GLY A 30 -10.10 -12.84 6.68
N GLY A 31 -9.64 -11.63 6.29
CA GLY A 31 -10.47 -10.42 6.38
C GLY A 31 -10.49 -9.79 7.77
N PHE A 32 -11.25 -8.69 7.87
CA PHE A 32 -11.34 -7.91 9.12
C PHE A 32 -12.04 -8.65 10.24
N GLU A 33 -12.87 -9.63 9.91
CA GLU A 33 -13.59 -10.49 10.87
C GLU A 33 -12.62 -11.36 11.68
N LYS A 34 -11.55 -11.86 11.05
CA LYS A 34 -10.49 -12.61 11.75
C LYS A 34 -9.59 -11.72 12.60
N ALA A 35 -9.40 -10.47 12.23
CA ALA A 35 -8.52 -9.52 12.91
C ALA A 35 -9.19 -8.91 14.17
N THR A 36 -9.59 -9.79 15.12
CA THR A 36 -10.03 -9.34 16.44
C THR A 36 -8.86 -8.84 17.28
N THR A 37 -9.08 -7.95 18.24
CA THR A 37 -8.02 -7.45 19.14
C THR A 37 -7.29 -8.59 19.86
N ARG A 38 -8.04 -9.63 20.23
CA ARG A 38 -7.49 -10.84 20.85
C ARG A 38 -6.59 -11.62 19.88
N ALA A 39 -6.99 -11.80 18.63
CA ALA A 39 -6.19 -12.47 17.61
C ALA A 39 -4.92 -11.68 17.31
N ILE A 40 -5.03 -10.37 17.09
CA ILE A 40 -3.91 -9.47 16.81
C ILE A 40 -2.88 -9.51 17.96
N ALA A 41 -3.33 -9.47 19.23
CA ALA A 41 -2.45 -9.55 20.38
C ALA A 41 -1.87 -10.96 20.61
N GLY A 42 -2.55 -11.99 20.09
CA GLY A 42 -2.16 -13.40 20.27
C GLY A 42 -1.19 -13.93 19.22
N GLU A 43 -1.06 -13.30 18.06
CA GLU A 43 -0.26 -13.77 16.92
C GLU A 43 1.25 -13.83 17.26
N ARG A 44 1.75 -12.82 17.99
CA ARG A 44 3.06 -12.84 18.65
C ARG A 44 2.88 -12.51 20.12
N ARG A 45 2.91 -13.52 20.97
CA ARG A 45 2.57 -13.38 22.39
C ARG A 45 3.63 -12.67 23.22
N GLU A 46 4.89 -12.66 22.79
CA GLU A 46 5.99 -12.10 23.58
C GLU A 46 6.99 -11.34 22.70
N ILE A 47 7.33 -10.12 23.13
CA ILE A 47 8.42 -9.33 22.54
C ILE A 47 9.30 -8.85 23.69
N ASN A 48 10.59 -9.11 23.61
CA ASN A 48 11.55 -8.72 24.64
C ASN A 48 11.09 -9.16 26.05
N ASN A 49 10.55 -10.39 26.19
CA ASN A 49 9.97 -10.95 27.42
C ASN A 49 8.70 -10.22 27.92
N ILE A 50 8.06 -9.40 27.08
CA ILE A 50 6.82 -8.74 27.43
C ILE A 50 5.67 -9.46 26.70
N LYS A 51 4.73 -9.96 27.48
CA LYS A 51 3.52 -10.59 26.95
C LYS A 51 2.58 -9.55 26.39
N LEU A 52 2.30 -9.64 25.08
CA LEU A 52 1.32 -8.78 24.42
C LEU A 52 -0.11 -9.14 24.85
N ASN A 53 -0.95 -8.12 24.95
CA ASN A 53 -2.37 -8.26 25.24
C ASN A 53 -3.17 -7.14 24.57
N GLU A 54 -4.50 -7.25 24.58
CA GLU A 54 -5.41 -6.30 23.96
C GLU A 54 -5.28 -4.87 24.53
N ALA A 55 -4.98 -4.72 25.83
CA ALA A 55 -4.82 -3.41 26.45
C ALA A 55 -3.66 -2.60 25.83
N HIS A 56 -2.64 -3.28 25.32
CA HIS A 56 -1.55 -2.61 24.61
C HIS A 56 -2.02 -2.02 23.27
N ILE A 57 -2.96 -2.67 22.56
CA ILE A 57 -3.56 -2.13 21.33
C ILE A 57 -4.27 -0.83 21.63
N TYR A 58 -5.15 -0.83 22.62
CA TYR A 58 -5.90 0.37 23.01
C TYR A 58 -4.99 1.50 23.52
N ARG A 59 -3.90 1.17 24.23
CA ARG A 59 -2.93 2.16 24.66
C ARG A 59 -2.19 2.82 23.50
N VAL A 60 -1.83 2.06 22.45
CA VAL A 60 -1.02 2.55 21.30
C VAL A 60 -1.88 3.23 20.24
N PHE A 61 -3.08 2.71 19.96
CA PHE A 61 -3.91 3.15 18.85
C PHE A 61 -5.24 3.80 19.28
N GLY A 62 -5.62 3.67 20.54
CA GLY A 62 -6.91 4.14 21.05
C GLY A 62 -8.06 3.20 20.69
N THR A 63 -8.21 2.85 19.42
CA THR A 63 -9.24 1.93 18.92
C THR A 63 -8.67 0.90 17.94
N LYS A 64 -9.44 -0.17 17.67
CA LYS A 64 -9.09 -1.14 16.64
C LYS A 64 -9.17 -0.53 15.23
N GLU A 65 -10.14 0.34 15.02
CA GLU A 65 -10.32 1.06 13.76
C GLU A 65 -9.11 1.96 13.45
N ASN A 66 -8.57 2.64 14.46
CA ASN A 66 -7.35 3.41 14.31
C ASN A 66 -6.14 2.54 13.97
N LEU A 67 -6.01 1.35 14.59
CA LEU A 67 -4.97 0.39 14.19
C LEU A 67 -5.10 0.00 12.71
N PHE A 68 -6.32 -0.24 12.23
CA PHE A 68 -6.55 -0.52 10.81
C PHE A 68 -6.17 0.67 9.92
N ALA A 69 -6.59 1.88 10.28
CA ALA A 69 -6.25 3.09 9.54
C ALA A 69 -4.74 3.36 9.53
N ASP A 70 -4.05 3.19 10.66
CA ASP A 70 -2.61 3.34 10.77
C ASP A 70 -1.85 2.29 9.95
N THR A 71 -2.36 1.06 9.92
CA THR A 71 -1.81 -0.02 9.09
C THR A 71 -1.93 0.35 7.61
N PHE A 72 -3.08 0.83 7.16
CA PHE A 72 -3.26 1.32 5.79
C PHE A 72 -2.31 2.48 5.49
N ALA A 73 -2.21 3.47 6.38
CA ALA A 73 -1.35 4.62 6.19
C ALA A 73 0.13 4.25 6.01
N VAL A 74 0.61 3.23 6.73
CA VAL A 74 1.97 2.70 6.57
C VAL A 74 2.17 2.08 5.19
N LEU A 75 1.23 1.24 4.74
CA LEU A 75 1.31 0.58 3.43
C LEU A 75 1.14 1.57 2.27
N ASP A 76 0.25 2.53 2.43
CA ASP A 76 0.04 3.61 1.47
C ASP A 76 1.31 4.47 1.29
N ASN A 77 1.98 4.82 2.39
CA ASN A 77 3.27 5.53 2.34
C ASN A 77 4.35 4.68 1.66
N GLU A 78 4.40 3.37 1.92
CA GLU A 78 5.36 2.46 1.29
C GLU A 78 5.13 2.36 -0.23
N LEU A 79 3.88 2.23 -0.67
CA LEU A 79 3.52 2.22 -2.09
C LEU A 79 3.90 3.53 -2.78
N ILE A 80 3.51 4.67 -2.19
CA ILE A 80 3.83 5.99 -2.73
C ILE A 80 5.34 6.24 -2.80
N SER A 81 6.10 5.81 -1.78
CA SER A 81 7.56 5.91 -1.80
C SER A 81 8.15 5.14 -2.97
N ASN A 82 7.69 3.92 -3.23
CA ASN A 82 8.13 3.13 -4.38
C ASN A 82 7.83 3.80 -5.73
N ILE A 83 6.65 4.41 -5.87
CA ILE A 83 6.28 5.17 -7.07
C ILE A 83 7.19 6.39 -7.21
N LYS A 84 7.36 7.17 -6.15
CA LYS A 84 8.19 8.38 -6.11
C LYS A 84 9.65 8.08 -6.50
N ASP A 85 10.23 7.02 -5.94
CA ASP A 85 11.60 6.60 -6.25
C ASP A 85 11.74 6.17 -7.71
N SER A 86 10.69 5.55 -8.27
CA SER A 86 10.65 5.17 -9.68
C SER A 86 10.55 6.39 -10.59
N LEU A 87 9.75 7.39 -10.21
CA LEU A 87 9.61 8.65 -10.94
C LEU A 87 10.85 9.55 -10.80
N ALA A 88 11.71 9.35 -9.80
CA ALA A 88 12.92 10.15 -9.62
C ALA A 88 13.88 10.05 -10.81
N VAL A 89 13.86 8.92 -11.52
CA VAL A 89 14.71 8.63 -12.69
C VAL A 89 13.95 8.77 -14.02
N PHE A 90 12.73 9.31 -14.00
CA PHE A 90 11.92 9.51 -15.20
C PHE A 90 12.42 10.73 -15.98
N ASP A 91 12.75 10.53 -17.26
CA ASP A 91 13.18 11.60 -18.18
C ASP A 91 12.09 11.87 -19.23
N MET A 92 11.45 13.04 -19.14
CA MET A 92 10.40 13.47 -20.08
C MET A 92 10.88 13.59 -21.53
N ARG A 93 12.20 13.58 -21.79
CA ARG A 93 12.80 13.67 -23.13
C ARG A 93 13.05 12.30 -23.77
N GLY A 94 12.97 11.24 -22.97
CA GLY A 94 13.19 9.88 -23.46
C GLY A 94 11.93 9.25 -24.04
N ASP A 95 12.05 8.00 -24.49
CA ASP A 95 10.88 7.22 -24.89
C ASP A 95 9.94 6.99 -23.69
N PHE A 96 8.84 7.70 -23.71
CA PHE A 96 7.86 7.74 -22.62
C PHE A 96 7.32 6.34 -22.31
N ARG A 97 6.97 5.56 -23.34
CA ARG A 97 6.43 4.21 -23.15
C ARG A 97 7.41 3.29 -22.44
N SER A 98 8.66 3.24 -22.90
CA SER A 98 9.70 2.39 -22.26
C SER A 98 10.00 2.79 -20.82
N GLN A 99 9.87 4.09 -20.50
CA GLN A 99 10.03 4.56 -19.13
C GLN A 99 8.85 4.16 -18.25
N CYS A 100 7.62 4.28 -18.75
CA CYS A 100 6.43 3.77 -18.06
C CYS A 100 6.53 2.26 -17.82
N GLU A 101 7.02 1.49 -18.79
CA GLU A 101 7.21 0.05 -18.64
C GLU A 101 8.21 -0.29 -17.52
N ARG A 102 9.34 0.43 -17.44
CA ARG A 102 10.31 0.22 -16.35
C ARG A 102 9.73 0.51 -14.98
N ILE A 103 8.95 1.61 -14.85
CA ILE A 103 8.27 1.96 -13.60
C ILE A 103 7.26 0.86 -13.25
N PHE A 104 6.45 0.47 -14.23
CA PHE A 104 5.47 -0.58 -14.06
C PHE A 104 6.12 -1.88 -13.58
N MET A 105 7.18 -2.36 -14.24
CA MET A 105 7.86 -3.60 -13.89
C MET A 105 8.49 -3.56 -12.49
N ARG A 106 8.98 -2.40 -12.07
CA ARG A 106 9.48 -2.22 -10.69
C ARG A 106 8.36 -2.32 -9.66
N LEU A 107 7.25 -1.62 -9.89
CA LEU A 107 6.08 -1.68 -9.01
C LEU A 107 5.43 -3.07 -9.02
N TRP A 108 5.36 -3.72 -10.18
CA TRP A 108 4.85 -5.06 -10.33
C TRP A 108 5.61 -6.06 -9.46
N ARG A 109 6.94 -6.06 -9.53
CA ARG A 109 7.79 -6.90 -8.66
C ARG A 109 7.59 -6.58 -7.19
N PHE A 110 7.47 -5.30 -6.83
CA PHE A 110 7.18 -4.90 -5.45
C PHE A 110 5.86 -5.48 -4.97
N LEU A 111 4.80 -5.40 -5.75
CA LEU A 111 3.50 -5.98 -5.40
C LEU A 111 3.65 -7.49 -5.22
N LEU A 112 4.19 -8.21 -6.20
CA LEU A 112 4.32 -9.68 -6.14
C LEU A 112 5.15 -10.17 -4.94
N GLN A 113 6.12 -9.40 -4.47
CA GLN A 113 6.93 -9.73 -3.30
C GLN A 113 6.25 -9.40 -1.96
N ASN A 114 5.11 -8.72 -1.99
CA ASN A 114 4.43 -8.21 -0.79
C ASN A 114 2.95 -8.62 -0.75
N GLU A 115 2.65 -9.90 -0.96
CA GLU A 115 1.28 -10.44 -1.08
C GLU A 115 0.36 -9.99 0.07
N ASP A 116 0.74 -10.24 1.32
CA ASP A 116 -0.08 -9.91 2.49
C ASP A 116 -0.38 -8.41 2.58
N LYS A 117 0.61 -7.57 2.27
CA LYS A 117 0.45 -6.11 2.23
C LYS A 117 -0.53 -5.69 1.14
N CYS A 118 -0.40 -6.28 -0.05
CA CYS A 118 -1.27 -6.01 -1.19
C CYS A 118 -2.72 -6.45 -0.91
N ARG A 119 -2.91 -7.64 -0.33
CA ARG A 119 -4.22 -8.14 0.11
C ARG A 119 -4.86 -7.23 1.17
N TYR A 120 -4.08 -6.82 2.17
CA TYR A 120 -4.54 -5.88 3.20
C TYR A 120 -4.96 -4.56 2.58
N TYR A 121 -4.08 -3.94 1.77
CA TYR A 121 -4.30 -2.65 1.12
C TYR A 121 -5.61 -2.65 0.32
N THR A 122 -5.79 -3.64 -0.54
CA THR A 122 -6.99 -3.78 -1.37
C THR A 122 -8.24 -3.97 -0.52
N ARG A 123 -8.20 -4.85 0.50
CA ARG A 123 -9.34 -5.07 1.39
C ARG A 123 -9.71 -3.84 2.17
N TYR A 124 -8.72 -3.07 2.65
CA TYR A 124 -8.97 -1.85 3.41
C TYR A 124 -9.60 -0.77 2.53
N TYR A 125 -9.05 -0.56 1.34
CA TYR A 125 -9.52 0.45 0.39
C TYR A 125 -11.01 0.30 0.04
N TYR A 126 -11.50 -0.94 -0.09
CA TYR A 126 -12.89 -1.24 -0.39
C TYR A 126 -13.75 -1.56 0.83
N SER A 127 -13.25 -1.31 2.04
CA SER A 127 -13.96 -1.59 3.29
C SER A 127 -14.75 -0.38 3.79
N ILE A 128 -15.66 -0.65 4.75
CA ILE A 128 -16.35 0.40 5.52
C ILE A 128 -15.42 1.26 6.40
N TYR A 129 -14.18 0.81 6.58
CA TYR A 129 -13.15 1.53 7.36
C TYR A 129 -12.45 2.62 6.56
N PHE A 130 -12.52 2.59 5.22
CA PHE A 130 -11.95 3.60 4.35
C PHE A 130 -12.88 4.82 4.26
N LYS A 131 -12.77 5.69 5.27
CA LYS A 131 -13.62 6.87 5.44
C LYS A 131 -13.08 8.09 4.70
N GLU A 132 -13.90 9.14 4.62
CA GLU A 132 -13.61 10.36 3.88
C GLU A 132 -12.32 11.06 4.30
N ASP A 133 -12.00 11.10 5.59
CA ASP A 133 -10.77 11.69 6.13
C ASP A 133 -9.52 10.91 5.70
N ILE A 134 -9.61 9.57 5.69
CA ILE A 134 -8.57 8.68 5.17
C ILE A 134 -8.40 8.91 3.66
N TYR A 135 -9.51 8.97 2.92
CA TYR A 135 -9.50 9.23 1.48
C TYR A 135 -8.84 10.57 1.14
N LYS A 136 -9.20 11.64 1.84
CA LYS A 136 -8.57 12.96 1.65
C LYS A 136 -7.07 12.94 1.90
N THR A 137 -6.63 12.25 2.96
CA THR A 137 -5.21 12.09 3.28
C THR A 137 -4.49 11.27 2.21
N HIS A 138 -5.13 10.21 1.72
CA HIS A 138 -4.62 9.37 0.65
C HIS A 138 -4.41 10.18 -0.65
N ILE A 139 -5.44 10.88 -1.14
CA ILE A 139 -5.33 11.71 -2.36
C ILE A 139 -4.18 12.72 -2.25
N LYS A 140 -4.11 13.44 -1.13
CA LYS A 140 -3.09 14.46 -0.92
C LYS A 140 -1.65 13.95 -1.07
N LYS A 141 -1.42 12.69 -0.74
CA LYS A 141 -0.10 12.06 -0.92
C LYS A 141 0.27 11.87 -2.39
N TYR A 142 -0.72 11.71 -3.27
CA TYR A 142 -0.52 11.53 -4.71
C TYR A 142 -0.33 12.86 -5.46
N GLU A 143 -0.72 14.01 -4.89
CA GLU A 143 -0.56 15.33 -5.53
C GLU A 143 0.87 15.56 -6.02
N ILE A 144 1.88 15.23 -5.19
CA ILE A 144 3.30 15.37 -5.56
C ILE A 144 3.68 14.49 -6.76
N LEU A 145 3.05 13.32 -6.91
CA LEU A 145 3.30 12.43 -8.05
C LEU A 145 2.65 13.00 -9.32
N ILE A 146 1.44 13.52 -9.19
CA ILE A 146 0.67 14.12 -10.29
C ILE A 146 1.41 15.34 -10.83
N GLU A 147 1.80 16.30 -9.99
CA GLU A 147 2.58 17.48 -10.38
C GLU A 147 3.81 17.14 -11.22
N ARG A 148 4.39 15.96 -11.01
CA ARG A 148 5.59 15.53 -11.72
C ARG A 148 5.33 14.96 -13.11
N ILE A 149 4.13 14.41 -13.36
CA ILE A 149 3.79 13.71 -14.59
C ILE A 149 2.72 14.43 -15.41
N GLU A 150 1.97 15.38 -14.84
CA GLU A 150 0.83 16.03 -15.51
C GLU A 150 1.19 16.70 -16.83
N SER A 151 2.42 17.20 -16.98
CA SER A 151 2.90 17.82 -18.22
C SER A 151 2.96 16.85 -19.40
N ALA A 152 2.97 15.54 -19.17
CA ALA A 152 2.93 14.50 -20.20
C ALA A 152 1.51 14.28 -20.78
N PHE A 153 0.48 14.77 -20.08
CA PHE A 153 -0.90 14.56 -20.45
C PHE A 153 -1.48 15.75 -21.21
N VAL A 154 -2.50 15.49 -22.03
CA VAL A 154 -3.24 16.54 -22.72
C VAL A 154 -3.95 17.45 -21.73
N ASP A 155 -4.17 18.69 -22.13
CA ASP A 155 -4.81 19.68 -21.26
C ASP A 155 -6.24 19.24 -20.91
N GLY A 156 -6.58 19.29 -19.63
CA GLY A 156 -7.87 18.85 -19.10
C GLY A 156 -7.98 17.36 -18.81
N ALA A 157 -6.92 16.57 -18.98
CA ALA A 157 -6.91 15.18 -18.54
C ALA A 157 -7.02 15.07 -17.00
N ASP A 158 -7.88 14.18 -16.51
CA ASP A 158 -7.95 13.84 -15.08
C ASP A 158 -6.83 12.87 -14.72
N VAL A 159 -5.63 13.42 -14.50
CA VAL A 159 -4.40 12.65 -14.21
C VAL A 159 -4.53 11.82 -12.94
N TRP A 160 -5.29 12.32 -11.94
CA TRP A 160 -5.58 11.56 -10.73
C TRP A 160 -6.30 10.24 -11.05
N SER A 161 -7.42 10.33 -11.76
CA SER A 161 -8.20 9.14 -12.12
C SER A 161 -7.41 8.17 -13.00
N LEU A 162 -6.58 8.67 -13.91
CA LEU A 162 -5.72 7.84 -14.76
C LEU A 162 -4.65 7.11 -13.94
N LEU A 163 -3.96 7.78 -13.02
CA LEU A 163 -2.97 7.17 -12.14
C LEU A 163 -3.61 6.13 -11.21
N HIS A 164 -4.75 6.50 -10.61
CA HIS A 164 -5.52 5.59 -9.75
C HIS A 164 -5.97 4.34 -10.50
N HIS A 165 -6.42 4.49 -11.75
CA HIS A 165 -6.80 3.37 -12.59
C HIS A 165 -5.63 2.40 -12.82
N ILE A 166 -4.43 2.91 -13.17
CA ILE A 166 -3.23 2.06 -13.34
C ILE A 166 -2.94 1.26 -12.07
N ILE A 167 -2.94 1.92 -10.91
CA ILE A 167 -2.66 1.27 -9.63
C ILE A 167 -3.72 0.19 -9.35
N THR A 168 -4.98 0.49 -9.58
CA THR A 168 -6.09 -0.46 -9.39
C THR A 168 -5.97 -1.68 -10.29
N VAL A 169 -5.63 -1.49 -11.57
CA VAL A 169 -5.37 -2.58 -12.51
C VAL A 169 -4.22 -3.46 -12.02
N MET A 170 -3.11 -2.85 -11.59
CA MET A 170 -1.96 -3.59 -11.07
C MET A 170 -2.32 -4.42 -9.82
N LEU A 171 -3.07 -3.84 -8.88
CA LEU A 171 -3.51 -4.53 -7.66
C LEU A 171 -4.45 -5.69 -7.98
N ASP A 172 -5.42 -5.51 -8.89
CA ASP A 172 -6.35 -6.58 -9.30
C ASP A 172 -5.61 -7.76 -9.93
N PHE A 173 -4.69 -7.48 -10.85
CA PHE A 173 -3.90 -8.53 -11.48
C PHE A 173 -2.94 -9.22 -10.49
N ALA A 174 -2.32 -8.48 -9.55
CA ALA A 174 -1.50 -9.08 -8.51
C ALA A 174 -2.31 -10.06 -7.64
N ILE A 175 -3.53 -9.70 -7.26
CA ILE A 175 -4.45 -10.60 -6.52
C ILE A 175 -4.76 -11.86 -7.34
N ARG A 176 -4.93 -11.75 -8.67
CA ARG A 176 -5.16 -12.92 -9.54
C ARG A 176 -3.93 -13.83 -9.62
N VAL A 177 -2.72 -13.27 -9.62
CA VAL A 177 -1.49 -14.07 -9.55
C VAL A 177 -1.41 -14.81 -8.22
N TYR A 178 -1.65 -14.14 -7.09
CA TYR A 178 -1.64 -14.78 -5.76
C TYR A 178 -2.68 -15.89 -5.61
N ASN A 179 -3.79 -15.79 -6.33
CA ASN A 179 -4.84 -16.80 -6.31
C ASN A 179 -4.61 -17.94 -7.36
N GLY A 180 -3.50 -17.88 -8.09
CA GLY A 180 -3.16 -18.88 -9.12
C GLY A 180 -4.04 -18.80 -10.38
N ALA A 181 -4.81 -17.72 -10.55
CA ALA A 181 -5.63 -17.51 -11.75
C ALA A 181 -4.82 -17.01 -12.95
N ILE A 182 -3.65 -16.44 -12.70
CA ILE A 182 -2.68 -15.97 -13.70
C ILE A 182 -1.30 -16.42 -13.23
N GLU A 183 -0.50 -16.96 -14.16
CA GLU A 183 0.89 -17.32 -13.86
C GLU A 183 1.78 -16.06 -13.81
N ASP A 184 2.75 -16.05 -12.89
CA ASP A 184 3.79 -15.02 -12.82
C ASP A 184 4.85 -15.29 -13.89
N THR A 185 4.61 -14.77 -15.09
CA THR A 185 5.54 -14.85 -16.22
C THR A 185 5.83 -13.47 -16.78
N GLU A 186 6.98 -13.32 -17.47
CA GLU A 186 7.33 -12.07 -18.16
C GLU A 186 6.30 -11.70 -19.23
N GLU A 187 5.74 -12.70 -19.93
CA GLU A 187 4.70 -12.51 -20.95
C GLU A 187 3.42 -11.92 -20.32
N ASN A 188 2.96 -12.48 -19.21
CA ASN A 188 1.79 -11.97 -18.49
C ASN A 188 2.05 -10.58 -17.92
N ALA A 189 3.22 -10.32 -17.35
CA ALA A 189 3.58 -8.99 -16.87
C ALA A 189 3.57 -7.94 -17.99
N ALA A 190 4.12 -8.27 -19.18
CA ALA A 190 4.09 -7.41 -20.34
C ALA A 190 2.65 -7.19 -20.87
N HIS A 191 1.81 -8.24 -20.86
CA HIS A 191 0.39 -8.11 -21.21
C HIS A 191 -0.34 -7.16 -20.27
N ILE A 192 -0.15 -7.30 -18.95
CA ILE A 192 -0.78 -6.45 -17.93
C ILE A 192 -0.33 -4.99 -18.10
N PHE A 193 0.98 -4.78 -18.36
CA PHE A 193 1.49 -3.45 -18.71
C PHE A 193 0.76 -2.87 -19.92
N ASN A 194 0.59 -3.64 -20.99
CA ASN A 194 -0.10 -3.17 -22.18
C ASN A 194 -1.56 -2.81 -21.91
N VAL A 195 -2.27 -3.57 -21.09
CA VAL A 195 -3.65 -3.26 -20.66
C VAL A 195 -3.67 -1.92 -19.91
N ALA A 196 -2.82 -1.75 -18.90
CA ALA A 196 -2.73 -0.53 -18.11
C ALA A 196 -2.32 0.68 -18.98
N PHE A 197 -1.29 0.54 -19.80
CA PHE A 197 -0.78 1.62 -20.64
C PHE A 197 -1.78 2.05 -21.72
N SER A 198 -2.48 1.11 -22.34
CA SER A 198 -3.48 1.41 -23.37
C SER A 198 -4.63 2.27 -22.84
N SER A 199 -4.93 2.19 -21.54
CA SER A 199 -5.98 3.01 -20.92
C SER A 199 -5.59 4.48 -20.79
N ILE A 200 -4.30 4.80 -20.70
CA ILE A 200 -3.79 6.18 -20.56
C ILE A 200 -3.26 6.76 -21.87
N ALA A 201 -2.86 5.91 -22.82
CA ALA A 201 -2.25 6.33 -24.08
C ALA A 201 -3.05 7.43 -24.84
N PRO A 202 -4.39 7.40 -24.90
CA PRO A 202 -5.17 8.45 -25.56
C PRO A 202 -5.09 9.83 -24.89
N TYR A 203 -4.62 9.91 -23.66
CA TYR A 203 -4.50 11.15 -22.90
C TYR A 203 -3.07 11.70 -22.85
N LEU A 204 -2.12 11.03 -23.51
CA LEU A 204 -0.73 11.50 -23.62
C LEU A 204 -0.56 12.50 -24.77
N LYS A 205 0.39 13.46 -24.59
CA LYS A 205 0.76 14.44 -25.64
C LYS A 205 1.59 13.81 -26.73
#